data_97cd999f439f543cfd9438a3cf0a9fb7
#
_entry.id   97cd999f439f543cfd9438a3cf0a9fb7
#
_cell.length_a   1.000
_cell.length_b   1.000
_cell.length_c   1.000
_cell.angle_alpha   90.00
_cell.angle_beta   90.00
_cell.angle_gamma   90.00
#
_symmetry.space_group_name_H-M   'P 1'
#
loop_
_entity.id
_entity.type
_entity.pdbx_description
1 polymer ?
#
loop_
_entity_poly.entity_id
_entity_poly.type
_entity_poly.pdbx_seq_one_letter_code
_entity_poly.pdbx_strand_id
1 'polypeptide(L)'
;MLAGKGLHLQRENGRRETLSGDGTIAVFGGEEAISAQLQDGLITDLNLMTRRGAWTHDLQALRLQGEQLVENDAEVLLLWNAAQTAVRVDAGGVLHDIAAGNGLLVENEPGPLHLQSQRPALLYLGRLNARCR
;
A
#
# COMPACT_ATOMS: atom_id res chain seq x y z
N MET A 1 -6.83 5.03 -1.39
CA MET A 1 -8.15 5.02 -0.72
C MET A 1 -8.58 3.59 -0.51
N LEU A 2 -9.03 3.26 0.69
CA LEU A 2 -9.45 1.89 1.02
C LEU A 2 -10.96 1.70 0.93
N ALA A 3 -11.73 2.72 1.28
CA ALA A 3 -13.18 2.66 1.29
C ALA A 3 -13.79 4.02 0.98
N GLY A 4 -15.02 4.02 0.50
CA GLY A 4 -15.76 5.22 0.13
C GLY A 4 -15.92 5.36 -1.37
N LYS A 5 -16.60 6.43 -1.80
CA LYS A 5 -16.97 6.61 -3.21
C LYS A 5 -16.00 7.44 -4.01
N GLY A 6 -15.04 8.06 -3.37
CA GLY A 6 -14.02 8.77 -4.10
C GLY A 6 -13.56 10.05 -3.43
N LEU A 7 -12.40 10.50 -3.86
CA LEU A 7 -11.73 11.68 -3.35
C LEU A 7 -11.05 12.39 -4.51
N HIS A 8 -11.32 13.68 -4.65
CA HIS A 8 -10.58 14.54 -5.59
C HIS A 8 -9.51 15.31 -4.84
N LEU A 9 -8.28 15.24 -5.34
CA LEU A 9 -7.16 16.02 -4.84
C LEU A 9 -6.83 17.13 -5.83
N GLN A 10 -6.86 18.36 -5.35
CA GLN A 10 -6.41 19.51 -6.11
C GLN A 10 -4.97 19.80 -5.75
N ARG A 11 -4.06 19.58 -6.69
CA ARG A 11 -2.62 19.75 -6.50
C ARG A 11 -2.24 21.23 -6.60
N GLU A 12 -1.11 21.58 -5.99
CA GLU A 12 -0.56 22.94 -6.03
C GLU A 12 -0.28 23.42 -7.45
N ASN A 13 0.11 22.51 -8.35
CA ASN A 13 0.38 22.83 -9.76
C ASN A 13 -0.89 22.95 -10.63
N GLY A 14 -2.06 22.93 -10.04
CA GLY A 14 -3.35 23.00 -10.75
C GLY A 14 -3.89 21.67 -11.22
N ARG A 15 -3.13 20.59 -11.08
CA ARG A 15 -3.59 19.25 -11.49
C ARG A 15 -4.63 18.73 -10.49
N ARG A 16 -5.58 17.98 -11.02
CA ARG A 16 -6.60 17.31 -10.23
C ARG A 16 -6.42 15.79 -10.38
N GLU A 17 -6.36 15.10 -9.25
CA GLU A 17 -6.28 13.65 -9.23
C GLU A 17 -7.51 13.10 -8.53
N THR A 18 -8.00 11.96 -9.02
CA THR A 18 -9.14 11.27 -8.42
C THR A 18 -8.66 9.95 -7.86
N LEU A 19 -8.92 9.72 -6.57
CA LEU A 19 -8.65 8.46 -5.92
C LEU A 19 -9.96 7.69 -5.75
N SER A 20 -9.91 6.41 -6.03
CA SER A 20 -11.01 5.48 -5.81
C SER A 20 -10.47 4.22 -5.13
N GLY A 21 -11.33 3.34 -4.71
CA GLY A 21 -10.93 2.11 -4.01
C GLY A 21 -10.41 1.00 -4.92
N ASP A 22 -9.92 1.34 -6.10
CA ASP A 22 -9.46 0.40 -7.13
C ASP A 22 -7.93 0.22 -7.22
N GLY A 23 -7.20 0.73 -6.26
CA GLY A 23 -5.74 0.68 -6.26
C GLY A 23 -5.07 1.96 -6.74
N THR A 24 -5.84 3.04 -6.95
CA THR A 24 -5.28 4.34 -7.33
C THR A 24 -4.43 4.91 -6.20
N ILE A 25 -3.24 5.40 -6.55
CA ILE A 25 -2.27 5.94 -5.58
C ILE A 25 -1.86 7.34 -6.03
N ALA A 26 -1.84 8.29 -5.09
CA ALA A 26 -1.29 9.62 -5.31
C ALA A 26 0.01 9.77 -4.53
N VAL A 27 1.01 10.39 -5.15
CA VAL A 27 2.33 10.62 -4.55
C VAL A 27 2.61 12.12 -4.53
N PHE A 28 2.95 12.65 -3.37
CA PHE A 28 3.25 14.07 -3.22
C PHE A 28 4.13 14.33 -2.00
N GLY A 29 4.79 15.49 -1.99
CA GLY A 29 5.55 15.93 -0.83
C GLY A 29 4.62 16.39 0.29
N GLY A 30 5.01 16.15 1.54
CA GLY A 30 4.19 16.52 2.69
C GLY A 30 3.97 18.02 2.85
N GLU A 31 4.86 18.83 2.26
CA GLU A 31 4.75 20.30 2.29
C GLU A 31 3.93 20.87 1.12
N GLU A 32 3.53 20.05 0.14
CA GLU A 32 2.73 20.52 -0.98
C GLU A 32 1.33 20.93 -0.51
N ALA A 33 0.87 22.09 -1.00
CA ALA A 33 -0.47 22.56 -0.72
C ALA A 33 -1.48 21.79 -1.55
N ILE A 34 -2.22 20.91 -0.89
CA ILE A 34 -3.24 20.08 -1.54
C ILE A 34 -4.56 20.27 -0.83
N SER A 35 -5.63 20.47 -1.59
CA SER A 35 -6.98 20.42 -1.08
C SER A 35 -7.67 19.14 -1.52
N ALA A 36 -8.52 18.61 -0.68
CA ALA A 36 -9.24 17.37 -0.91
C ALA A 36 -10.73 17.60 -0.88
N GLN A 37 -11.45 16.98 -1.79
CA GLN A 37 -12.89 17.04 -1.84
C GLN A 37 -13.45 15.63 -1.93
N LEU A 38 -14.30 15.27 -0.98
CA LEU A 38 -15.03 14.00 -0.99
C LEU A 38 -16.08 14.03 -2.08
N GLN A 39 -16.18 12.97 -2.86
CA GLN A 39 -17.18 12.87 -3.91
C GLN A 39 -18.57 12.62 -3.31
N ASP A 40 -18.65 11.70 -2.37
CA ASP A 40 -19.92 11.34 -1.74
C ASP A 40 -19.66 10.62 -0.42
N GLY A 41 -19.86 11.32 0.69
CA GLY A 41 -19.76 10.74 2.00
C GLY A 41 -18.34 10.47 2.48
N LEU A 42 -18.22 9.69 3.52
CA LEU A 42 -16.96 9.39 4.18
C LEU A 42 -16.08 8.46 3.35
N ILE A 43 -14.79 8.62 3.49
CA ILE A 43 -13.78 7.74 2.90
C ILE A 43 -12.84 7.21 3.97
N THR A 44 -12.13 6.14 3.64
CA THR A 44 -11.02 5.62 4.44
C THR A 44 -9.81 5.53 3.53
N ASP A 45 -8.70 6.11 3.96
CA ASP A 45 -7.45 6.07 3.20
C ASP A 45 -6.37 5.31 3.94
N LEU A 46 -5.40 4.84 3.16
CA LEU A 46 -4.11 4.36 3.62
C LEU A 46 -3.05 5.35 3.18
N ASN A 47 -2.27 5.84 4.14
CA ASN A 47 -1.17 6.76 3.87
C ASN A 47 0.16 6.12 4.27
N LEU A 48 1.14 6.22 3.38
CA LEU A 48 2.52 5.85 3.68
C LEU A 48 3.37 7.11 3.64
N MET A 49 3.97 7.44 4.79
CA MET A 49 4.77 8.65 4.94
C MET A 49 6.12 8.31 5.54
N THR A 50 7.18 8.87 4.97
CA THR A 50 8.52 8.74 5.50
C THR A 50 9.19 10.11 5.55
N ARG A 51 10.22 10.22 6.40
CA ARG A 51 11.02 11.45 6.49
C ARG A 51 11.92 11.55 5.28
N ARG A 52 11.75 12.61 4.49
CA ARG A 52 12.62 12.92 3.37
C ARG A 52 14.05 13.13 3.87
N GLY A 53 15.01 12.59 3.14
CA GLY A 53 16.43 12.66 3.53
C GLY A 53 16.88 11.48 4.38
N ALA A 54 16.00 10.83 5.12
CA ALA A 54 16.32 9.66 5.93
C ALA A 54 15.88 8.34 5.27
N TRP A 55 14.76 8.37 4.55
CA TRP A 55 14.15 7.17 3.95
C TRP A 55 13.70 7.42 2.53
N THR A 56 13.68 6.36 1.74
CA THR A 56 12.93 6.30 0.50
C THR A 56 11.83 5.27 0.64
N HIS A 57 10.73 5.48 -0.04
CA HIS A 57 9.67 4.49 -0.08
C HIS A 57 8.97 4.48 -1.43
N ASP A 58 8.36 3.37 -1.75
CA ASP A 58 7.35 3.29 -2.80
C ASP A 58 6.13 2.54 -2.27
N LEU A 59 4.99 2.79 -2.86
CA LEU A 59 3.73 2.14 -2.56
C LEU A 59 3.13 1.63 -3.86
N GLN A 60 2.77 0.36 -3.87
CA GLN A 60 2.27 -0.32 -5.06
C GLN A 60 0.98 -1.05 -4.72
N ALA A 61 0.00 -0.97 -5.62
CA ALA A 61 -1.17 -1.81 -5.53
C ALA A 61 -0.91 -3.14 -6.24
N LEU A 62 -1.31 -4.23 -5.62
CA LEU A 62 -1.17 -5.58 -6.16
C LEU A 62 -2.53 -6.25 -6.18
N ARG A 63 -2.93 -6.73 -7.35
CA ARG A 63 -4.16 -7.52 -7.50
C ARG A 63 -3.77 -8.99 -7.51
N LEU A 64 -3.99 -9.64 -6.38
CA LEU A 64 -3.64 -11.05 -6.20
C LEU A 64 -4.78 -11.94 -6.69
N GLN A 65 -4.44 -12.89 -7.55
CA GLN A 65 -5.35 -13.96 -7.95
C GLN A 65 -4.64 -15.29 -7.75
N GLY A 66 -5.16 -16.14 -6.84
CA GLY A 66 -4.54 -17.41 -6.54
C GLY A 66 -3.24 -17.25 -5.80
N GLU A 67 -2.13 -17.57 -6.45
CA GLU A 67 -0.81 -17.54 -5.88
C GLU A 67 0.12 -16.61 -6.65
N GLN A 68 1.00 -15.92 -5.93
CA GLN A 68 1.99 -15.05 -6.54
C GLN A 68 3.22 -14.94 -5.64
N LEU A 69 4.40 -14.93 -6.27
CA LEU A 69 5.64 -14.58 -5.57
C LEU A 69 5.88 -13.09 -5.69
N VAL A 70 6.27 -12.48 -4.58
CA VAL A 70 6.65 -11.07 -4.51
C VAL A 70 8.10 -11.01 -4.04
N GLU A 71 8.96 -10.41 -4.86
CA GLU A 71 10.35 -10.21 -4.50
C GLU A 71 10.46 -9.14 -3.42
N ASN A 72 11.29 -9.40 -2.42
CA ASN A 72 11.55 -8.46 -1.35
C ASN A 72 13.05 -8.32 -1.10
N ASP A 73 13.61 -7.18 -1.49
CA ASP A 73 14.97 -6.77 -1.16
C ASP A 73 15.00 -5.48 -0.35
N ALA A 74 13.84 -4.99 0.06
CA ALA A 74 13.74 -3.78 0.87
C ALA A 74 14.12 -4.06 2.33
N GLU A 75 14.61 -3.03 3.02
CA GLU A 75 14.88 -3.13 4.46
C GLU A 75 13.59 -3.35 5.23
N VAL A 76 12.51 -2.68 4.82
CA VAL A 76 11.19 -2.82 5.42
C VAL A 76 10.16 -3.01 4.31
N LEU A 77 9.38 -4.06 4.43
CA LEU A 77 8.24 -4.31 3.55
C LEU A 77 6.96 -4.27 4.38
N LEU A 78 6.03 -3.45 3.95
CA LEU A 78 4.69 -3.40 4.50
C LEU A 78 3.72 -4.02 3.51
N LEU A 79 2.87 -4.91 4.00
CA LEU A 79 1.78 -5.46 3.20
C LEU A 79 0.47 -5.16 3.92
N TRP A 80 -0.45 -4.52 3.20
CA TRP A 80 -1.79 -4.23 3.72
C TRP A 80 -2.84 -4.97 2.92
N ASN A 81 -3.70 -5.71 3.62
CA ASN A 81 -4.80 -6.43 2.98
C ASN A 81 -6.05 -5.54 2.91
N ALA A 82 -6.29 -4.98 1.73
CA ALA A 82 -7.46 -4.14 1.45
C ALA A 82 -8.65 -4.95 0.92
N ALA A 83 -8.54 -6.27 0.86
CA ALA A 83 -9.61 -7.15 0.39
C ALA A 83 -10.60 -7.46 1.51
N GLN A 84 -11.68 -8.13 1.14
CA GLN A 84 -12.69 -8.60 2.08
C GLN A 84 -12.42 -10.03 2.57
N THR A 85 -11.33 -10.62 2.15
CA THR A 85 -10.96 -12.01 2.44
C THR A 85 -9.55 -12.05 3.03
N ALA A 86 -9.24 -13.09 3.79
CA ALA A 86 -7.89 -13.30 4.32
C ALA A 86 -6.92 -13.67 3.20
N VAL A 87 -5.68 -13.28 3.37
CA VAL A 87 -4.56 -13.60 2.47
C VAL A 87 -3.50 -14.33 3.26
N ARG A 88 -2.98 -15.42 2.70
CA ARG A 88 -1.89 -16.15 3.32
C ARG A 88 -0.56 -15.70 2.75
N VAL A 89 0.40 -15.46 3.63
CA VAL A 89 1.76 -15.04 3.28
C VAL A 89 2.75 -16.01 3.87
N ASP A 90 3.58 -16.60 3.02
CA ASP A 90 4.75 -17.36 3.44
C ASP A 90 5.98 -16.47 3.33
N ALA A 91 6.55 -16.12 4.47
CA ALA A 91 7.75 -15.31 4.56
C ALA A 91 8.85 -16.12 5.23
N GLY A 92 9.83 -16.57 4.42
CA GLY A 92 10.96 -17.35 4.93
C GLY A 92 10.56 -18.66 5.61
N GLY A 93 9.51 -19.31 5.13
CA GLY A 93 8.99 -20.55 5.68
C GLY A 93 8.01 -20.38 6.83
N VAL A 94 7.74 -19.15 7.25
CA VAL A 94 6.75 -18.84 8.28
C VAL A 94 5.45 -18.39 7.62
N LEU A 95 4.36 -19.07 7.95
CA LEU A 95 3.04 -18.78 7.39
C LEU A 95 2.31 -17.77 8.25
N HIS A 96 1.75 -16.76 7.60
CA HIS A 96 0.91 -15.75 8.23
C HIS A 96 -0.43 -15.68 7.52
N ASP A 97 -1.52 -15.67 8.28
CA ASP A 97 -2.85 -15.40 7.75
C ASP A 97 -3.20 -13.95 8.07
N ILE A 98 -3.33 -13.14 7.03
CA ILE A 98 -3.59 -11.71 7.16
C ILE A 98 -5.08 -11.48 6.90
N ALA A 99 -5.82 -11.21 7.95
CA ALA A 99 -7.25 -10.93 7.84
C ALA A 99 -7.51 -9.64 7.04
N ALA A 100 -8.73 -9.51 6.53
CA ALA A 100 -9.16 -8.27 5.89
C ALA A 100 -8.94 -7.07 6.82
N GLY A 101 -8.37 -5.99 6.28
CA GLY A 101 -8.10 -4.78 7.06
C GLY A 101 -6.91 -4.88 8.01
N ASN A 102 -6.07 -5.88 7.85
CA ASN A 102 -4.83 -6.04 8.63
C ASN A 102 -3.62 -6.01 7.72
N GLY A 103 -2.45 -5.90 8.32
CA GLY A 103 -1.19 -5.84 7.60
C GLY A 103 -0.10 -6.70 8.19
N LEU A 104 0.98 -6.83 7.46
CA LEU A 104 2.20 -7.54 7.84
C LEU A 104 3.39 -6.62 7.62
N LEU A 105 4.26 -6.55 8.63
CA LEU A 105 5.53 -5.83 8.54
C LEU A 105 6.67 -6.85 8.51
N VAL A 106 7.53 -6.75 7.51
CA VAL A 106 8.72 -7.59 7.38
C VAL A 106 9.94 -6.68 7.43
N GLU A 107 10.79 -6.88 8.42
CA GLU A 107 11.98 -6.06 8.63
C GLU A 107 13.26 -6.87 8.45
N ASN A 108 14.16 -6.37 7.59
CA ASN A 108 15.50 -6.94 7.40
C ASN A 108 15.52 -8.44 7.08
N GLU A 109 14.51 -8.90 6.37
CA GLU A 109 14.41 -10.29 5.92
C GLU A 109 14.22 -10.33 4.40
N PRO A 110 15.32 -10.17 3.63
CA PRO A 110 15.21 -10.25 2.17
C PRO A 110 14.84 -11.66 1.74
N GLY A 111 14.17 -11.75 0.63
CA GLY A 111 13.75 -13.01 0.04
C GLY A 111 12.32 -12.94 -0.46
N PRO A 112 11.92 -13.87 -1.32
CA PRO A 112 10.59 -13.85 -1.89
C PRO A 112 9.52 -14.15 -0.84
N LEU A 113 8.38 -13.48 -0.97
CA LEU A 113 7.17 -13.79 -0.24
C LEU A 113 6.23 -14.55 -1.16
N HIS A 114 5.65 -15.62 -0.67
CA HIS A 114 4.65 -16.38 -1.41
C HIS A 114 3.27 -16.00 -0.87
N LEU A 115 2.46 -15.41 -1.74
CA LEU A 115 1.12 -14.93 -1.40
C LEU A 115 0.08 -15.87 -1.98
N GLN A 116 -0.96 -16.15 -1.19
CA GLN A 116 -2.08 -16.98 -1.62
C GLN A 116 -3.40 -16.37 -1.19
N SER A 117 -4.38 -16.39 -2.09
CA SER A 117 -5.75 -16.01 -1.78
C SER A 117 -6.72 -16.91 -2.53
N GLN A 118 -7.80 -17.33 -1.86
CA GLN A 118 -8.86 -18.11 -2.49
C GLN A 118 -9.74 -17.26 -3.40
N ARG A 119 -9.78 -15.94 -3.17
CA ARG A 119 -10.56 -14.99 -3.97
C ARG A 119 -9.64 -13.87 -4.43
N PRO A 120 -9.97 -13.19 -5.53
CA PRO A 120 -9.20 -12.01 -5.93
C PRO A 120 -9.09 -11.01 -4.78
N ALA A 121 -7.89 -10.52 -4.52
CA ALA A 121 -7.62 -9.65 -3.39
C ALA A 121 -6.77 -8.46 -3.81
N LEU A 122 -7.17 -7.26 -3.38
CA LEU A 122 -6.37 -6.06 -3.55
C LEU A 122 -5.50 -5.87 -2.33
N LEU A 123 -4.20 -5.80 -2.55
CA LEU A 123 -3.21 -5.58 -1.51
C LEU A 123 -2.42 -4.32 -1.84
N TYR A 124 -1.87 -3.68 -0.81
CA TYR A 124 -0.90 -2.60 -0.98
C TYR A 124 0.43 -3.03 -0.41
N LEU A 125 1.49 -2.80 -1.17
CA LEU A 125 2.86 -3.12 -0.79
C LEU A 125 3.64 -1.82 -0.67
N GLY A 126 4.21 -1.58 0.50
CA GLY A 126 5.12 -0.46 0.73
C GLY A 126 6.53 -0.99 0.93
N ARG A 127 7.49 -0.49 0.17
CA ARG A 127 8.91 -0.82 0.32
C ARG A 127 9.65 0.40 0.80
N LEU A 128 10.38 0.25 1.90
CA LEU A 128 11.08 1.34 2.54
C LEU A 128 12.55 0.98 2.70
N ASN A 129 13.41 1.93 2.32
CA ASN A 129 14.86 1.77 2.47
C ASN A 129 15.44 3.03 3.08
N ALA A 130 16.37 2.87 4.03
CA ALA A 130 17.11 3.99 4.58
C ALA A 130 18.02 4.58 3.50
N ARG A 131 18.14 5.90 3.48
CA ARG A 131 19.08 6.55 2.57
C ARG A 131 20.50 6.31 3.06
N CYS A 132 21.41 6.11 2.11
CA CYS A 132 22.83 6.04 2.42
C CYS A 132 23.29 7.36 3.06
N ARG A 133 24.09 7.22 4.09
CA ARG A 133 24.65 8.35 4.84
C ARG A 133 26.06 8.64 4.41
#